data_2f286c9fd424313c579782cec0f034f3
#
_entry.id   2f286c9fd424313c579782cec0f034f3
#
_cell.length_a   1.000
_cell.length_b   1.000
_cell.length_c   1.000
_cell.angle_alpha   90.00
_cell.angle_beta   90.00
_cell.angle_gamma   90.00
#
_symmetry.space_group_name_H-M   'P 1'
#
loop_
_entity.id
_entity.type
_entity.pdbx_description
1 polymer ?
#
loop_
_entity_poly.entity_id
_entity_poly.type
_entity_poly.pdbx_seq_one_letter_code
_entity_poly.pdbx_strand_id
1 'polypeptide(L)'
;MWRDVRYSSVTCFHTQIACWLACQIFLVFHPHTAPRRGHQLKVFDTGSGKTAKPSLEKADETQVEDVNQLNVVGSEDPLDTLPPPPTLSAEEERKLWRKIDLKLMPILTLMYLFSFLDRGNIGNAKLDGLQTQLNLVGNEYNIALTMYFVPYCLFECPANLVLKKFRPSKWLPGITVVWGIVMTLMGLVKTYPELVGVRVCLGVAEAGLFPGVVYYLSLWYPRHMLQWRVGLFYGAASIAGAFSGLLAFGINFMSGTRGLLGWSWIFILEGIATVCVGLLAFTVLVDFPATSRFLTPDERAFVIWRKKYDNSSVGEEEHFEMRHLVQAVTDWQVWLHILIYMSIVGPLYGITLFLPTIIKDFGHNVPISQLLTVPPYVFATTVLLIFAYWSDRTKMRFPFILAGQLMCLIGFSINISNAPSGVKYFGVFLCVAGSYAAFPGIISWLGNNLSGQYKRGVGMALHIGIGNFAGAIASNIYRTQDAPRFIIGHGCELMFVGIGLITLPIAVITYKRINHRRDEVTRAALEKGETNLYTPRELREMGDRAPDFRYTL
;
A
#
# COMPACT_ATOMS: atom_id res chain seq x y z
N MET A 1 -18.61 -7.82 -38.33
CA MET A 1 -19.08 -8.08 -36.98
C MET A 1 -17.98 -8.38 -35.96
N TRP A 2 -16.69 -8.47 -36.32
CA TRP A 2 -15.52 -8.71 -35.45
C TRP A 2 -14.57 -7.51 -35.31
N ARG A 3 -14.82 -6.41 -36.00
CA ARG A 3 -14.00 -5.17 -35.91
C ARG A 3 -14.48 -4.21 -34.82
N ASP A 4 -15.75 -4.20 -34.48
CA ASP A 4 -16.34 -3.21 -33.55
C ASP A 4 -16.15 -3.55 -32.07
N VAL A 5 -15.90 -4.81 -31.73
CA VAL A 5 -15.67 -5.23 -30.32
C VAL A 5 -14.27 -4.85 -29.81
N ARG A 6 -13.27 -4.73 -30.68
CA ARG A 6 -11.89 -4.33 -30.28
C ARG A 6 -11.76 -2.83 -30.00
N TYR A 7 -12.54 -1.99 -30.64
CA TYR A 7 -12.52 -0.55 -30.39
C TYR A 7 -13.27 -0.16 -29.12
N SER A 8 -14.28 -0.91 -28.72
CA SER A 8 -15.08 -0.68 -27.52
C SER A 8 -14.29 -0.92 -26.22
N SER A 9 -13.43 -1.93 -26.16
CA SER A 9 -12.69 -2.24 -24.93
C SER A 9 -11.51 -1.30 -24.66
N VAL A 10 -10.81 -0.83 -25.70
CA VAL A 10 -9.70 0.11 -25.55
C VAL A 10 -10.19 1.52 -25.22
N THR A 11 -11.29 1.95 -25.85
CA THR A 11 -11.93 3.24 -25.55
C THR A 11 -12.54 3.24 -24.14
N CYS A 12 -13.12 2.13 -23.68
CA CYS A 12 -13.63 1.97 -22.34
C CYS A 12 -12.48 2.08 -21.29
N PHE A 13 -11.33 1.48 -21.57
CA PHE A 13 -10.17 1.53 -20.66
C PHE A 13 -9.57 2.95 -20.56
N HIS A 14 -9.41 3.66 -21.68
CA HIS A 14 -8.97 5.06 -21.67
C HIS A 14 -9.98 5.99 -20.98
N THR A 15 -11.28 5.76 -21.22
CA THR A 15 -12.33 6.55 -20.56
C THR A 15 -12.41 6.25 -19.07
N GLN A 16 -12.18 5.01 -18.65
CA GLN A 16 -12.12 4.64 -17.24
C GLN A 16 -10.92 5.24 -16.50
N ILE A 17 -9.73 5.24 -17.12
CA ILE A 17 -8.54 5.90 -16.54
C ILE A 17 -8.75 7.42 -16.48
N ALA A 18 -9.30 8.03 -17.53
CA ALA A 18 -9.60 9.45 -17.54
C ALA A 18 -10.69 9.82 -16.52
N CYS A 19 -11.73 9.00 -16.37
CA CYS A 19 -12.77 9.17 -15.38
C CYS A 19 -12.25 8.96 -13.96
N TRP A 20 -11.33 7.99 -13.75
CA TRP A 20 -10.65 7.77 -12.48
C TRP A 20 -9.75 8.95 -12.12
N LEU A 21 -8.93 9.44 -13.04
CA LEU A 21 -8.12 10.64 -12.85
C LEU A 21 -9.01 11.88 -12.59
N ALA A 22 -10.09 12.04 -13.33
CA ALA A 22 -11.05 13.14 -13.13
C ALA A 22 -11.78 13.03 -11.78
N CYS A 23 -12.19 11.83 -11.37
CA CYS A 23 -12.82 11.58 -10.08
C CYS A 23 -11.83 11.79 -8.91
N GLN A 24 -10.58 11.37 -9.06
CA GLN A 24 -9.50 11.65 -8.12
C GLN A 24 -9.23 13.16 -8.01
N ILE A 25 -9.18 13.86 -9.13
CA ILE A 25 -9.03 15.31 -9.20
C ILE A 25 -10.25 16.00 -8.60
N PHE A 26 -11.47 15.57 -8.95
CA PHE A 26 -12.72 16.20 -8.48
C PHE A 26 -12.93 16.04 -6.97
N LEU A 27 -12.62 14.87 -6.39
CA LEU A 27 -12.71 14.62 -4.94
C LEU A 27 -11.64 15.37 -4.13
N VAL A 28 -10.52 15.70 -4.75
CA VAL A 28 -9.47 16.54 -4.15
C VAL A 28 -9.81 18.03 -4.27
N PHE A 29 -10.54 18.45 -5.34
CA PHE A 29 -10.85 19.84 -5.66
C PHE A 29 -12.12 20.40 -5.02
N HIS A 30 -12.99 19.57 -4.41
CA HIS A 30 -14.17 20.06 -3.67
C HIS A 30 -13.98 19.89 -2.15
N PRO A 31 -13.28 20.81 -1.47
CA PRO A 31 -13.45 20.96 -0.04
C PRO A 31 -14.88 21.48 0.18
N HIS A 32 -15.71 20.71 0.87
CA HIS A 32 -17.00 21.18 1.35
C HIS A 32 -16.79 22.53 2.06
N THR A 33 -17.25 23.60 1.45
CA THR A 33 -17.41 24.88 2.10
C THR A 33 -18.44 24.72 3.22
N ALA A 34 -17.96 24.53 4.43
CA ALA A 34 -18.77 24.72 5.61
C ALA A 34 -19.24 26.18 5.63
N PRO A 35 -20.52 26.48 5.96
CA PRO A 35 -21.02 27.84 5.98
C PRO A 35 -20.26 28.62 7.07
N ARG A 36 -19.49 29.62 6.65
CA ARG A 36 -18.89 30.60 7.56
C ARG A 36 -20.04 31.35 8.21
N ARG A 37 -20.28 31.15 9.50
CA ARG A 37 -21.04 32.08 10.34
C ARG A 37 -20.31 33.41 10.31
N GLY A 38 -20.93 34.39 9.70
CA GLY A 38 -20.47 35.78 9.69
C GLY A 38 -20.42 36.34 11.10
N HIS A 39 -19.24 36.61 11.60
CA HIS A 39 -19.06 37.63 12.63
C HIS A 39 -18.85 38.96 11.94
N GLN A 40 -19.86 39.79 12.00
CA GLN A 40 -19.79 41.22 11.65
C GLN A 40 -18.83 41.90 12.64
N LEU A 41 -17.67 42.32 12.15
CA LEU A 41 -16.84 43.30 12.82
C LEU A 41 -17.49 44.67 12.62
N LYS A 42 -18.03 45.26 13.70
CA LYS A 42 -18.43 46.65 13.76
C LYS A 42 -17.20 47.52 13.61
N VAL A 43 -17.15 48.26 12.54
CA VAL A 43 -16.27 49.42 12.38
C VAL A 43 -16.77 50.50 13.31
N PHE A 44 -15.98 50.91 14.29
CA PHE A 44 -16.16 52.14 15.02
C PHE A 44 -15.24 53.19 14.41
N ASP A 45 -15.86 54.14 13.74
CA ASP A 45 -15.28 55.39 13.31
C ASP A 45 -15.42 56.38 14.49
N THR A 46 -14.32 56.96 14.98
CA THR A 46 -14.35 58.19 15.71
C THR A 46 -13.07 58.96 15.45
N GLY A 47 -13.29 60.13 14.93
CA GLY A 47 -12.32 61.12 14.54
C GLY A 47 -11.67 61.90 15.68
N SER A 48 -10.70 62.65 15.23
CA SER A 48 -10.29 63.98 15.70
C SER A 48 -9.55 64.12 17.03
N GLY A 49 -8.28 64.43 16.91
CA GLY A 49 -7.75 65.66 17.49
C GLY A 49 -7.02 65.58 18.85
N LYS A 50 -5.80 65.78 18.81
CA LYS A 50 -5.00 66.77 19.55
C LYS A 50 -3.61 66.24 19.95
N THR A 51 -2.64 66.93 19.42
CA THR A 51 -1.24 66.99 19.83
C THR A 51 -1.06 67.23 21.34
N ALA A 52 -0.30 66.33 21.97
CA ALA A 52 0.41 66.66 23.23
C ALA A 52 1.79 65.97 23.16
N LYS A 53 2.85 66.78 23.23
CA LYS A 53 4.24 66.33 23.49
C LYS A 53 4.32 65.87 24.94
N PRO A 54 4.87 64.73 25.26
CA PRO A 54 5.45 64.48 26.57
C PRO A 54 6.96 64.66 26.51
N SER A 55 7.42 65.32 27.57
CA SER A 55 8.80 65.57 27.96
C SER A 55 9.63 64.31 28.07
N LEU A 56 10.93 64.41 27.65
CA LEU A 56 11.97 63.46 27.91
C LEU A 56 12.20 63.32 29.42
N GLU A 57 11.77 62.21 29.96
CA GLU A 57 12.23 61.73 31.26
C GLU A 57 13.04 60.44 31.02
N LYS A 58 14.14 60.31 31.75
CA LYS A 58 15.16 59.30 31.62
C LYS A 58 14.54 57.88 31.63
N ALA A 59 14.64 57.17 30.53
CA ALA A 59 14.37 55.73 30.49
C ALA A 59 15.48 54.98 31.25
N ASP A 60 15.06 54.17 32.17
CA ASP A 60 15.90 53.33 33.02
C ASP A 60 16.62 52.30 32.14
N GLU A 61 17.93 52.13 32.35
CA GLU A 61 18.78 51.19 31.56
C GLU A 61 18.30 49.73 31.61
N THR A 62 17.51 49.36 32.61
CA THR A 62 16.90 48.04 32.76
C THR A 62 15.82 47.72 31.71
N GLN A 63 15.14 48.74 31.17
CA GLN A 63 14.11 48.49 30.12
C GLN A 63 14.73 48.28 28.73
N VAL A 64 15.96 48.71 28.49
CA VAL A 64 16.67 48.52 27.22
C VAL A 64 17.21 47.09 27.10
N GLU A 65 17.58 46.45 28.21
CA GLU A 65 17.97 45.03 28.23
C GLU A 65 16.77 44.11 27.97
N ASP A 66 15.58 44.40 28.53
CA ASP A 66 14.37 43.64 28.28
C ASP A 66 13.85 43.77 26.83
N VAL A 67 14.02 44.92 26.19
CA VAL A 67 13.65 45.09 24.77
C VAL A 67 14.64 44.38 23.85
N ASN A 68 15.90 44.29 24.19
CA ASN A 68 16.87 43.50 23.43
C ASN A 68 16.66 41.99 23.61
N GLN A 69 16.24 41.52 24.77
CA GLN A 69 15.87 40.12 25.00
C GLN A 69 14.57 39.77 24.24
N LEU A 70 13.59 40.66 24.19
CA LEU A 70 12.35 40.44 23.42
C LEU A 70 12.57 40.39 21.89
N ASN A 71 13.57 41.10 21.36
CA ASN A 71 13.92 41.06 19.93
C ASN A 71 14.79 39.84 19.55
N VAL A 72 15.44 39.18 20.48
CA VAL A 72 16.18 37.93 20.24
C VAL A 72 15.26 36.71 20.33
N VAL A 73 14.15 36.78 21.09
CA VAL A 73 13.15 35.70 21.22
C VAL A 73 12.26 35.59 19.96
N GLY A 74 12.28 36.58 19.08
CA GLY A 74 11.39 36.61 17.86
C GLY A 74 11.90 35.82 16.65
N SER A 75 13.01 35.09 16.73
CA SER A 75 13.57 34.30 15.61
C SER A 75 13.82 32.81 15.95
N GLU A 76 13.44 32.38 17.14
CA GLU A 76 13.47 30.95 17.47
C GLU A 76 12.24 30.26 16.93
N ASP A 77 12.46 29.35 15.98
CA ASP A 77 11.44 28.43 15.47
C ASP A 77 10.76 27.74 16.68
N PRO A 78 9.42 27.67 16.76
CA PRO A 78 8.72 26.98 17.85
C PRO A 78 9.17 25.53 18.09
N LEU A 79 10.05 25.02 17.25
CA LEU A 79 10.67 23.70 17.32
C LEU A 79 11.75 23.57 18.40
N ASP A 80 12.44 24.65 18.79
CA ASP A 80 13.50 24.62 19.78
C ASP A 80 13.00 24.62 21.24
N THR A 81 11.68 24.84 21.44
CA THR A 81 11.07 24.91 22.78
C THR A 81 10.46 23.59 23.26
N LEU A 82 10.62 22.48 22.52
CA LEU A 82 10.17 21.18 23.01
C LEU A 82 11.10 20.67 24.13
N PRO A 83 10.53 20.23 25.26
CA PRO A 83 11.33 19.64 26.30
C PRO A 83 12.18 18.48 25.75
N PRO A 84 13.41 18.29 26.24
CA PRO A 84 14.24 17.17 25.80
C PRO A 84 13.44 15.86 25.95
N PRO A 85 13.58 14.92 25.01
CA PRO A 85 12.84 13.67 25.07
C PRO A 85 13.20 12.96 26.38
N PRO A 86 12.27 12.24 26.98
CA PRO A 86 12.61 11.33 28.05
C PRO A 86 13.69 10.38 27.53
N THR A 87 14.83 10.36 28.16
CA THR A 87 15.99 9.54 27.78
C THR A 87 15.68 8.09 28.18
N LEU A 88 15.17 7.31 27.24
CA LEU A 88 15.04 5.87 27.40
C LEU A 88 16.39 5.21 27.10
N SER A 89 16.79 4.25 27.91
CA SER A 89 17.94 3.39 27.60
C SER A 89 17.65 2.58 26.34
N ALA A 90 18.70 2.13 25.64
CA ALA A 90 18.53 1.30 24.43
C ALA A 90 17.74 0.00 24.69
N GLU A 91 17.77 -0.51 25.92
CA GLU A 91 17.00 -1.69 26.32
C GLU A 91 15.51 -1.36 26.50
N GLU A 92 15.20 -0.23 27.15
CA GLU A 92 13.82 0.26 27.33
C GLU A 92 13.19 0.63 26.00
N GLU A 93 13.93 1.29 25.10
CA GLU A 93 13.46 1.57 23.74
C GLU A 93 13.12 0.27 23.00
N ARG A 94 13.96 -0.77 23.07
CA ARG A 94 13.67 -2.07 22.46
C ARG A 94 12.44 -2.74 23.07
N LYS A 95 12.26 -2.68 24.38
CA LYS A 95 11.07 -3.20 25.08
C LYS A 95 9.82 -2.45 24.68
N LEU A 96 9.90 -1.13 24.54
CA LEU A 96 8.80 -0.28 24.08
C LEU A 96 8.34 -0.66 22.68
N TRP A 97 9.26 -0.75 21.70
CA TRP A 97 8.90 -1.12 20.34
C TRP A 97 8.33 -2.52 20.26
N ARG A 98 8.89 -3.48 21.02
CA ARG A 98 8.32 -4.83 21.10
C ARG A 98 6.91 -4.84 21.70
N LYS A 99 6.63 -4.02 22.70
CA LYS A 99 5.31 -3.86 23.31
C LYS A 99 4.29 -3.33 22.31
N ILE A 100 4.66 -2.37 21.49
CA ILE A 100 3.84 -1.81 20.42
C ILE A 100 3.62 -2.86 19.32
N ASP A 101 4.69 -3.55 18.89
CA ASP A 101 4.62 -4.60 17.87
C ASP A 101 3.65 -5.72 18.29
N LEU A 102 3.75 -6.22 19.50
CA LEU A 102 2.88 -7.28 20.03
C LEU A 102 1.41 -6.85 20.16
N LYS A 103 1.15 -5.55 20.31
CA LYS A 103 -0.22 -5.02 20.41
C LYS A 103 -0.86 -4.80 19.05
N LEU A 104 -0.11 -4.30 18.07
CA LEU A 104 -0.67 -3.87 16.79
C LEU A 104 -0.51 -4.92 15.68
N MET A 105 0.69 -5.51 15.54
CA MET A 105 1.01 -6.36 14.40
C MET A 105 0.15 -7.62 14.29
N PRO A 106 -0.16 -8.38 15.37
CA PRO A 106 -0.90 -9.63 15.23
C PRO A 106 -2.29 -9.43 14.63
N ILE A 107 -3.04 -8.42 15.09
CA ILE A 107 -4.40 -8.18 14.60
C ILE A 107 -4.39 -7.63 13.16
N LEU A 108 -3.46 -6.73 12.83
CA LEU A 108 -3.32 -6.21 11.47
C LEU A 108 -2.92 -7.31 10.48
N THR A 109 -1.96 -8.15 10.88
CA THR A 109 -1.51 -9.30 10.10
C THR A 109 -2.65 -10.31 9.88
N LEU A 110 -3.46 -10.54 10.91
CA LEU A 110 -4.63 -11.42 10.82
C LEU A 110 -5.70 -10.86 9.88
N MET A 111 -6.02 -9.58 9.97
CA MET A 111 -6.96 -8.92 9.05
C MET A 111 -6.49 -9.03 7.59
N TYR A 112 -5.20 -8.85 7.35
CA TYR A 112 -4.63 -8.94 6.00
C TYR A 112 -4.52 -10.37 5.47
N LEU A 113 -4.28 -11.32 6.37
CA LEU A 113 -4.34 -12.74 6.04
C LEU A 113 -5.71 -13.11 5.47
N PHE A 114 -6.79 -12.71 6.14
CA PHE A 114 -8.15 -12.96 5.64
C PHE A 114 -8.44 -12.20 4.34
N SER A 115 -7.96 -10.96 4.17
CA SER A 115 -8.11 -10.23 2.93
C SER A 115 -7.51 -10.97 1.72
N PHE A 116 -6.29 -11.51 1.86
CA PHE A 116 -5.66 -12.28 0.79
C PHE A 116 -6.25 -13.68 0.60
N LEU A 117 -6.71 -14.29 1.67
CA LEU A 117 -7.40 -15.57 1.65
C LEU A 117 -8.69 -15.46 0.84
N ASP A 118 -9.52 -14.46 1.14
CA ASP A 118 -10.77 -14.15 0.45
C ASP A 118 -10.59 -13.87 -1.05
N ARG A 119 -9.48 -13.22 -1.43
CA ARG A 119 -9.13 -12.99 -2.85
C ARG A 119 -8.75 -14.28 -3.59
N GLY A 120 -7.96 -15.14 -2.93
CA GLY A 120 -7.46 -16.39 -3.53
C GLY A 120 -8.53 -17.46 -3.69
N ASN A 121 -9.52 -17.46 -2.82
CA ASN A 121 -10.52 -18.51 -2.71
C ASN A 121 -11.38 -18.73 -3.96
N ILE A 122 -11.55 -17.72 -4.78
CA ILE A 122 -12.31 -17.91 -6.03
C ILE A 122 -11.61 -18.88 -6.98
N GLY A 123 -10.27 -18.97 -6.93
CA GLY A 123 -9.52 -19.98 -7.68
C GLY A 123 -9.84 -21.40 -7.21
N ASN A 124 -9.92 -21.60 -5.89
CA ASN A 124 -10.33 -22.88 -5.30
C ASN A 124 -11.81 -23.18 -5.56
N ALA A 125 -12.69 -22.19 -5.38
CA ALA A 125 -14.12 -22.31 -5.64
C ALA A 125 -14.44 -22.69 -7.09
N LYS A 126 -13.65 -22.19 -8.06
CA LYS A 126 -13.75 -22.59 -9.46
C LYS A 126 -13.58 -24.10 -9.62
N LEU A 127 -12.61 -24.71 -8.94
CA LEU A 127 -12.37 -26.15 -8.99
C LEU A 127 -13.49 -26.96 -8.30
N ASP A 128 -14.10 -26.39 -7.26
CA ASP A 128 -15.15 -27.03 -6.46
C ASP A 128 -16.57 -26.84 -7.02
N GLY A 129 -16.68 -26.52 -8.32
CA GLY A 129 -17.95 -26.54 -9.03
C GLY A 129 -18.66 -25.19 -9.18
N LEU A 130 -18.06 -24.07 -8.77
CA LEU A 130 -18.64 -22.72 -8.95
C LEU A 130 -19.02 -22.47 -10.41
N GLN A 131 -18.11 -22.75 -11.34
CA GLN A 131 -18.31 -22.49 -12.77
C GLN A 131 -19.45 -23.35 -13.35
N THR A 132 -19.53 -24.61 -12.93
CA THR A 132 -20.55 -25.56 -13.40
C THR A 132 -21.93 -25.24 -12.84
N GLN A 133 -22.02 -24.92 -11.52
CA GLN A 133 -23.29 -24.66 -10.85
C GLN A 133 -23.94 -23.34 -11.30
N LEU A 134 -23.14 -22.31 -11.54
CA LEU A 134 -23.61 -21.01 -12.03
C LEU A 134 -23.71 -20.95 -13.56
N ASN A 135 -23.42 -22.05 -14.26
CA ASN A 135 -23.42 -22.15 -15.74
C ASN A 135 -22.60 -21.03 -16.39
N LEU A 136 -21.41 -20.73 -15.86
CA LEU A 136 -20.56 -19.65 -16.39
C LEU A 136 -20.00 -20.05 -17.76
N VAL A 137 -20.32 -19.28 -18.79
CA VAL A 137 -19.96 -19.57 -20.19
C VAL A 137 -18.87 -18.61 -20.66
N GLY A 138 -17.92 -19.11 -21.43
CA GLY A 138 -16.88 -18.28 -22.06
C GLY A 138 -16.01 -17.54 -21.06
N ASN A 139 -16.06 -16.21 -21.08
CA ASN A 139 -15.22 -15.33 -20.23
C ASN A 139 -15.94 -14.81 -18.98
N GLU A 140 -17.15 -15.29 -18.64
CA GLU A 140 -17.92 -14.79 -17.51
C GLU A 140 -17.21 -14.91 -16.17
N TYR A 141 -16.46 -16.00 -15.96
CA TYR A 141 -15.62 -16.17 -14.78
C TYR A 141 -14.55 -15.06 -14.69
N ASN A 142 -13.84 -14.78 -15.78
CA ASN A 142 -12.81 -13.76 -15.82
C ASN A 142 -13.38 -12.34 -15.63
N ILE A 143 -14.58 -12.09 -16.16
CA ILE A 143 -15.31 -10.83 -15.94
C ILE A 143 -15.66 -10.68 -14.45
N ALA A 144 -16.16 -11.73 -13.80
CA ALA A 144 -16.45 -11.69 -12.35
C ALA A 144 -15.20 -11.41 -11.51
N LEU A 145 -14.02 -11.93 -11.92
CA LEU A 145 -12.74 -11.57 -11.30
C LEU A 145 -12.41 -10.09 -11.48
N THR A 146 -12.55 -9.57 -12.69
CA THR A 146 -12.25 -8.18 -13.04
C THR A 146 -13.15 -7.21 -12.28
N MET A 147 -14.43 -7.55 -12.09
CA MET A 147 -15.43 -6.74 -11.40
C MET A 147 -15.16 -6.60 -9.88
N TYR A 148 -14.20 -7.30 -9.35
CA TYR A 148 -13.64 -7.02 -8.04
C TYR A 148 -12.54 -5.94 -8.10
N PHE A 149 -11.59 -6.04 -9.05
CA PHE A 149 -10.42 -5.15 -9.11
C PHE A 149 -10.78 -3.72 -9.51
N VAL A 150 -11.70 -3.53 -10.46
CA VAL A 150 -12.08 -2.21 -10.95
C VAL A 150 -12.63 -1.32 -9.82
N PRO A 151 -13.69 -1.72 -9.07
CA PRO A 151 -14.16 -0.92 -7.95
C PRO A 151 -13.13 -0.82 -6.82
N TYR A 152 -12.34 -1.87 -6.57
CA TYR A 152 -11.25 -1.81 -5.59
C TYR A 152 -10.30 -0.65 -5.89
N CYS A 153 -9.77 -0.55 -7.11
CA CYS A 153 -8.87 0.54 -7.51
C CYS A 153 -9.54 1.91 -7.48
N LEU A 154 -10.81 2.01 -7.88
CA LEU A 154 -11.55 3.28 -7.90
C LEU A 154 -11.83 3.81 -6.49
N PHE A 155 -12.16 2.93 -5.56
CA PHE A 155 -12.54 3.31 -4.19
C PHE A 155 -11.35 3.35 -3.22
N GLU A 156 -10.16 2.91 -3.62
CA GLU A 156 -8.96 2.92 -2.78
C GLU A 156 -8.60 4.32 -2.25
N CYS A 157 -8.60 5.33 -3.12
CA CYS A 157 -8.33 6.71 -2.73
C CYS A 157 -9.45 7.34 -1.88
N PRO A 158 -10.73 7.26 -2.26
CA PRO A 158 -11.84 7.71 -1.43
C PRO A 158 -11.82 7.10 -0.03
N ALA A 159 -11.58 5.80 0.09
CA ALA A 159 -11.51 5.10 1.37
C ALA A 159 -10.38 5.63 2.27
N ASN A 160 -9.23 5.97 1.70
CA ASN A 160 -8.11 6.58 2.43
C ASN A 160 -8.42 8.01 2.90
N LEU A 161 -9.16 8.80 2.13
CA LEU A 161 -9.60 10.12 2.56
C LEU A 161 -10.60 10.02 3.73
N VAL A 162 -11.46 9.02 3.71
CA VAL A 162 -12.39 8.73 4.81
C VAL A 162 -11.63 8.33 6.08
N LEU A 163 -10.60 7.50 5.96
CA LEU A 163 -9.75 7.09 7.09
C LEU A 163 -9.09 8.29 7.81
N LYS A 164 -8.73 9.36 7.08
CA LYS A 164 -8.18 10.58 7.70
C LYS A 164 -9.20 11.32 8.57
N LYS A 165 -10.50 11.15 8.32
CA LYS A 165 -11.60 11.76 9.10
C LYS A 165 -12.09 10.88 10.24
N PHE A 166 -12.01 9.56 10.07
CA PHE A 166 -12.47 8.59 11.07
C PHE A 166 -11.29 8.03 11.87
N ARG A 167 -11.58 7.52 13.06
CA ARG A 167 -10.58 6.85 13.91
C ARG A 167 -10.20 5.50 13.31
N PRO A 168 -8.89 5.19 13.16
CA PRO A 168 -8.43 3.90 12.62
C PRO A 168 -9.03 2.69 13.35
N SER A 169 -9.18 2.76 14.67
CA SER A 169 -9.78 1.69 15.50
C SER A 169 -11.23 1.37 15.19
N LYS A 170 -11.95 2.28 14.51
CA LYS A 170 -13.33 2.06 14.08
C LYS A 170 -13.43 1.76 12.58
N TRP A 171 -12.64 2.46 11.78
CA TRP A 171 -12.70 2.36 10.33
C TRP A 171 -12.19 1.01 9.82
N LEU A 172 -10.96 0.62 10.21
CA LEU A 172 -10.37 -0.63 9.73
C LEU A 172 -11.18 -1.87 10.13
N PRO A 173 -11.60 -2.04 11.41
CA PRO A 173 -12.48 -3.14 11.76
C PRO A 173 -13.85 -3.06 11.07
N GLY A 174 -14.41 -1.85 10.92
CA GLY A 174 -15.71 -1.65 10.28
C GLY A 174 -15.74 -2.13 8.84
N ILE A 175 -14.75 -1.75 8.02
CA ILE A 175 -14.65 -2.25 6.64
C ILE A 175 -14.42 -3.77 6.61
N THR A 176 -13.65 -4.33 7.58
CA THR A 176 -13.43 -5.77 7.69
C THR A 176 -14.73 -6.54 7.94
N VAL A 177 -15.57 -6.06 8.84
CA VAL A 177 -16.89 -6.67 9.08
C VAL A 177 -17.78 -6.58 7.84
N VAL A 178 -17.83 -5.41 7.17
CA VAL A 178 -18.65 -5.23 5.98
C VAL A 178 -18.23 -6.18 4.87
N TRP A 179 -16.92 -6.26 4.55
CA TRP A 179 -16.48 -7.19 3.51
C TRP A 179 -16.69 -8.66 3.90
N GLY A 180 -16.51 -9.03 5.17
CA GLY A 180 -16.77 -10.40 5.66
C GLY A 180 -18.24 -10.81 5.49
N ILE A 181 -19.19 -9.87 5.71
CA ILE A 181 -20.62 -10.09 5.42
C ILE A 181 -20.83 -10.30 3.92
N VAL A 182 -20.26 -9.44 3.07
CA VAL A 182 -20.36 -9.55 1.61
C VAL A 182 -19.77 -10.88 1.13
N MET A 183 -18.63 -11.30 1.70
CA MET A 183 -18.00 -12.58 1.40
C MET A 183 -18.91 -13.77 1.78
N THR A 184 -19.54 -13.73 2.95
CA THR A 184 -20.51 -14.76 3.36
C THR A 184 -21.70 -14.84 2.39
N LEU A 185 -22.22 -13.69 1.96
CA LEU A 185 -23.33 -13.63 0.99
C LEU A 185 -22.93 -14.18 -0.39
N MET A 186 -21.65 -14.07 -0.76
CA MET A 186 -21.16 -14.64 -2.03
C MET A 186 -21.29 -16.16 -2.09
N GLY A 187 -21.24 -16.87 -0.95
CA GLY A 187 -21.50 -18.30 -0.90
C GLY A 187 -22.95 -18.71 -1.18
N LEU A 188 -23.89 -17.75 -1.22
CA LEU A 188 -25.32 -17.98 -1.43
C LEU A 188 -25.81 -17.58 -2.83
N VAL A 189 -24.96 -17.05 -3.70
CA VAL A 189 -25.31 -16.62 -5.07
C VAL A 189 -25.71 -17.81 -5.92
N LYS A 190 -26.69 -17.60 -6.79
CA LYS A 190 -27.25 -18.64 -7.68
C LYS A 190 -27.11 -18.32 -9.16
N THR A 191 -26.79 -17.09 -9.49
CA THR A 191 -26.73 -16.60 -10.87
C THR A 191 -25.47 -15.79 -11.14
N TYR A 192 -25.05 -15.73 -12.41
CA TYR A 192 -23.92 -14.91 -12.83
C TYR A 192 -24.04 -13.42 -12.45
N PRO A 193 -25.17 -12.72 -12.69
CA PRO A 193 -25.34 -11.32 -12.30
C PRO A 193 -25.19 -11.08 -10.78
N GLU A 194 -25.69 -12.01 -9.95
CA GLU A 194 -25.51 -11.94 -8.50
C GLU A 194 -24.04 -12.05 -8.10
N LEU A 195 -23.31 -13.00 -8.73
CA LEU A 195 -21.86 -13.13 -8.51
C LEU A 195 -21.11 -11.84 -8.83
N VAL A 196 -21.42 -11.24 -9.99
CA VAL A 196 -20.83 -9.95 -10.41
C VAL A 196 -21.17 -8.83 -9.41
N GLY A 197 -22.43 -8.72 -9.00
CA GLY A 197 -22.89 -7.70 -8.06
C GLY A 197 -22.17 -7.81 -6.70
N VAL A 198 -22.06 -9.01 -6.14
CA VAL A 198 -21.37 -9.25 -4.88
C VAL A 198 -19.86 -9.00 -5.02
N ARG A 199 -19.25 -9.30 -6.16
CA ARG A 199 -17.85 -8.98 -6.45
C ARG A 199 -17.57 -7.48 -6.49
N VAL A 200 -18.47 -6.69 -7.08
CA VAL A 200 -18.39 -5.22 -7.07
C VAL A 200 -18.46 -4.70 -5.61
N CYS A 201 -19.43 -5.16 -4.83
CA CYS A 201 -19.58 -4.80 -3.44
C CYS A 201 -18.34 -5.17 -2.60
N LEU A 202 -17.76 -6.35 -2.85
CA LEU A 202 -16.55 -6.82 -2.18
C LEU A 202 -15.35 -5.90 -2.48
N GLY A 203 -15.15 -5.54 -3.76
CA GLY A 203 -14.09 -4.63 -4.18
C GLY A 203 -14.20 -3.25 -3.51
N VAL A 204 -15.41 -2.69 -3.43
CA VAL A 204 -15.66 -1.42 -2.72
C VAL A 204 -15.37 -1.53 -1.23
N ALA A 205 -15.84 -2.60 -0.58
CA ALA A 205 -15.71 -2.78 0.86
C ALA A 205 -14.26 -2.99 1.30
N GLU A 206 -13.46 -3.69 0.48
CA GLU A 206 -12.08 -4.04 0.83
C GLU A 206 -11.03 -2.97 0.46
N ALA A 207 -11.37 -2.03 -0.44
CA ALA A 207 -10.45 -1.06 -1.04
C ALA A 207 -9.63 -0.23 -0.03
N GLY A 208 -10.18 0.05 1.16
CA GLY A 208 -9.52 0.89 2.17
C GLY A 208 -8.56 0.16 3.11
N LEU A 209 -8.44 -1.18 3.04
CA LEU A 209 -7.68 -1.92 4.05
C LEU A 209 -6.17 -1.73 3.91
N PHE A 210 -5.60 -2.12 2.78
CA PHE A 210 -4.13 -2.13 2.62
C PHE A 210 -3.51 -0.73 2.79
N PRO A 211 -3.94 0.29 2.04
CA PRO A 211 -3.39 1.63 2.22
C PRO A 211 -3.74 2.22 3.60
N GLY A 212 -4.89 1.84 4.16
CA GLY A 212 -5.29 2.23 5.51
C GLY A 212 -4.36 1.68 6.59
N VAL A 213 -3.95 0.43 6.50
CA VAL A 213 -3.00 -0.19 7.43
C VAL A 213 -1.61 0.43 7.26
N VAL A 214 -1.13 0.65 6.03
CA VAL A 214 0.17 1.32 5.79
C VAL A 214 0.17 2.72 6.40
N TYR A 215 -0.91 3.49 6.21
CA TYR A 215 -1.08 4.79 6.85
C TYR A 215 -1.10 4.67 8.38
N TYR A 216 -1.86 3.74 8.93
CA TYR A 216 -1.95 3.51 10.37
C TYR A 216 -0.59 3.15 10.98
N LEU A 217 0.18 2.25 10.36
CA LEU A 217 1.54 1.92 10.80
C LEU A 217 2.46 3.15 10.74
N SER A 218 2.30 4.02 9.74
CA SER A 218 3.07 5.25 9.65
C SER A 218 2.76 6.26 10.76
N LEU A 219 1.62 6.14 11.45
CA LEU A 219 1.29 6.95 12.62
C LEU A 219 2.02 6.48 13.88
N TRP A 220 2.41 5.21 13.96
CA TRP A 220 3.03 4.59 15.13
C TRP A 220 4.54 4.50 15.05
N TYR A 221 5.09 4.26 13.84
CA TYR A 221 6.49 3.93 13.67
C TYR A 221 7.27 4.99 12.88
N PRO A 222 8.54 5.24 13.25
CA PRO A 222 9.49 5.98 12.44
C PRO A 222 9.72 5.31 11.08
N ARG A 223 10.15 6.09 10.07
CA ARG A 223 10.32 5.59 8.68
C ARG A 223 11.30 4.44 8.56
N HIS A 224 12.43 4.51 9.28
CA HIS A 224 13.46 3.47 9.25
C HIS A 224 12.99 2.12 9.85
N MET A 225 11.92 2.14 10.68
CA MET A 225 11.34 0.95 11.30
C MET A 225 10.08 0.45 10.57
N LEU A 226 9.51 1.26 9.68
CA LEU A 226 8.22 0.98 9.03
C LEU A 226 8.31 -0.19 8.08
N GLN A 227 9.41 -0.30 7.33
CA GLN A 227 9.56 -1.28 6.26
C GLN A 227 9.53 -2.73 6.75
N TRP A 228 10.26 -3.06 7.80
CA TRP A 228 10.22 -4.40 8.39
C TRP A 228 8.80 -4.79 8.79
N ARG A 229 8.04 -3.85 9.36
CA ARG A 229 6.66 -4.08 9.80
C ARG A 229 5.67 -4.21 8.64
N VAL A 230 5.85 -3.41 7.61
CA VAL A 230 5.09 -3.60 6.35
C VAL A 230 5.45 -4.94 5.71
N GLY A 231 6.71 -5.35 5.75
CA GLY A 231 7.15 -6.67 5.28
C GLY A 231 6.52 -7.83 6.07
N LEU A 232 6.49 -7.74 7.40
CA LEU A 232 5.82 -8.73 8.26
C LEU A 232 4.31 -8.78 7.98
N PHE A 233 3.68 -7.64 7.90
CA PHE A 233 2.26 -7.52 7.59
C PHE A 233 1.95 -8.14 6.22
N TYR A 234 2.76 -7.83 5.21
CA TYR A 234 2.58 -8.39 3.87
C TYR A 234 2.93 -9.89 3.79
N GLY A 235 3.80 -10.38 4.65
CA GLY A 235 4.09 -11.83 4.76
C GLY A 235 2.84 -12.67 5.02
N ALA A 236 1.81 -12.08 5.65
CA ALA A 236 0.51 -12.73 5.81
C ALA A 236 -0.16 -13.09 4.48
N ALA A 237 0.09 -12.33 3.42
CA ALA A 237 -0.48 -12.60 2.10
C ALA A 237 0.02 -13.92 1.51
N SER A 238 1.32 -14.22 1.66
CA SER A 238 1.86 -15.51 1.18
C SER A 238 1.43 -16.69 2.06
N ILE A 239 1.35 -16.47 3.38
CA ILE A 239 0.79 -17.44 4.32
C ILE A 239 -0.69 -17.71 4.01
N ALA A 240 -1.47 -16.68 3.67
CA ALA A 240 -2.87 -16.81 3.27
C ALA A 240 -3.04 -17.74 2.07
N GLY A 241 -2.15 -17.65 1.06
CA GLY A 241 -2.16 -18.56 -0.08
C GLY A 241 -2.00 -20.03 0.31
N ALA A 242 -1.11 -20.32 1.28
CA ALA A 242 -0.95 -21.67 1.82
C ALA A 242 -2.20 -22.13 2.58
N PHE A 243 -2.74 -21.26 3.46
CA PHE A 243 -3.97 -21.57 4.21
C PHE A 243 -5.18 -21.73 3.31
N SER A 244 -5.34 -20.93 2.25
CA SER A 244 -6.43 -21.03 1.28
C SER A 244 -6.53 -22.42 0.67
N GLY A 245 -5.40 -22.98 0.18
CA GLY A 245 -5.37 -24.32 -0.38
C GLY A 245 -5.70 -25.41 0.64
N LEU A 246 -5.16 -25.29 1.87
CA LEU A 246 -5.42 -26.24 2.95
C LEU A 246 -6.89 -26.22 3.42
N LEU A 247 -7.45 -25.02 3.58
CA LEU A 247 -8.86 -24.85 3.98
C LEU A 247 -9.80 -25.35 2.88
N ALA A 248 -9.54 -25.02 1.62
CA ALA A 248 -10.32 -25.51 0.49
C ALA A 248 -10.31 -27.04 0.44
N PHE A 249 -9.14 -27.68 0.62
CA PHE A 249 -9.03 -29.15 0.72
C PHE A 249 -9.91 -29.70 1.85
N GLY A 250 -9.86 -29.12 3.05
CA GLY A 250 -10.67 -29.57 4.19
C GLY A 250 -12.17 -29.33 3.99
N ILE A 251 -12.54 -28.19 3.42
CA ILE A 251 -13.96 -27.81 3.18
C ILE A 251 -14.59 -28.62 2.05
N ASN A 252 -13.78 -29.09 1.10
CA ASN A 252 -14.30 -29.93 -0.02
C ASN A 252 -15.07 -31.16 0.49
N PHE A 253 -14.71 -31.73 1.64
CA PHE A 253 -15.43 -32.84 2.27
C PHE A 253 -16.84 -32.47 2.75
N MET A 254 -17.16 -31.17 2.86
CA MET A 254 -18.49 -30.69 3.23
C MET A 254 -19.42 -30.54 2.01
N SER A 255 -18.94 -30.81 0.79
CA SER A 255 -19.74 -30.71 -0.44
C SER A 255 -20.97 -31.62 -0.35
N GLY A 256 -22.15 -31.07 -0.70
CA GLY A 256 -23.45 -31.76 -0.59
C GLY A 256 -24.16 -31.54 0.75
N THR A 257 -23.48 -31.04 1.81
CA THR A 257 -24.10 -30.74 3.09
C THR A 257 -25.13 -29.62 2.93
N ARG A 258 -26.35 -29.83 3.40
CA ARG A 258 -27.49 -28.91 3.25
C ARG A 258 -27.79 -28.49 1.80
N GLY A 259 -27.40 -29.31 0.82
CA GLY A 259 -27.62 -29.03 -0.60
C GLY A 259 -26.68 -27.98 -1.21
N LEU A 260 -25.63 -27.55 -0.47
CA LEU A 260 -24.62 -26.63 -0.94
C LEU A 260 -23.36 -27.38 -1.39
N LEU A 261 -22.74 -26.93 -2.48
CA LEU A 261 -21.45 -27.44 -2.96
C LEU A 261 -20.29 -26.90 -2.11
N GLY A 262 -19.10 -27.50 -2.24
CA GLY A 262 -17.90 -27.12 -1.51
C GLY A 262 -17.53 -25.64 -1.65
N TRP A 263 -17.64 -25.07 -2.85
CA TRP A 263 -17.35 -23.66 -3.08
C TRP A 263 -18.21 -22.69 -2.26
N SER A 264 -19.50 -23.01 -2.04
CA SER A 264 -20.38 -22.19 -1.20
C SER A 264 -19.89 -22.16 0.26
N TRP A 265 -19.48 -23.32 0.76
CA TRP A 265 -18.95 -23.44 2.14
C TRP A 265 -17.63 -22.72 2.31
N ILE A 266 -16.75 -22.68 1.29
CA ILE A 266 -15.52 -21.88 1.32
C ILE A 266 -15.86 -20.42 1.64
N PHE A 267 -16.74 -19.79 0.87
CA PHE A 267 -17.11 -18.39 1.06
C PHE A 267 -17.86 -18.12 2.36
N ILE A 268 -18.78 -19.01 2.76
CA ILE A 268 -19.57 -18.85 4.00
C ILE A 268 -18.67 -18.92 5.23
N LEU A 269 -17.84 -19.96 5.35
CA LEU A 269 -17.02 -20.16 6.54
C LEU A 269 -15.94 -19.10 6.68
N GLU A 270 -15.28 -18.76 5.59
CA GLU A 270 -14.23 -17.75 5.63
C GLU A 270 -14.80 -16.35 5.81
N GLY A 271 -15.95 -16.04 5.19
CA GLY A 271 -16.64 -14.78 5.42
C GLY A 271 -17.07 -14.61 6.90
N ILE A 272 -17.60 -15.64 7.53
CA ILE A 272 -17.92 -15.63 8.97
C ILE A 272 -16.65 -15.42 9.80
N ALA A 273 -15.57 -16.14 9.49
CA ALA A 273 -14.29 -15.97 10.18
C ALA A 273 -13.75 -14.54 10.04
N THR A 274 -13.87 -13.95 8.85
CA THR A 274 -13.50 -12.55 8.58
C THR A 274 -14.32 -11.57 9.44
N VAL A 275 -15.65 -11.80 9.57
CA VAL A 275 -16.50 -11.00 10.47
C VAL A 275 -16.02 -11.13 11.92
N CYS A 276 -15.71 -12.33 12.38
CA CYS A 276 -15.19 -12.56 13.74
C CYS A 276 -13.86 -11.81 13.98
N VAL A 277 -12.95 -11.83 12.99
CA VAL A 277 -11.68 -11.09 13.05
C VAL A 277 -11.94 -9.59 13.10
N GLY A 278 -12.87 -9.06 12.28
CA GLY A 278 -13.28 -7.66 12.32
C GLY A 278 -13.84 -7.24 13.68
N LEU A 279 -14.70 -8.06 14.29
CA LEU A 279 -15.24 -7.83 15.64
C LEU A 279 -14.12 -7.87 16.70
N LEU A 280 -13.19 -8.82 16.61
CA LEU A 280 -12.00 -8.86 17.47
C LEU A 280 -11.14 -7.60 17.30
N ALA A 281 -10.97 -7.12 16.09
CA ALA A 281 -10.17 -5.94 15.80
C ALA A 281 -10.74 -4.67 16.46
N PHE A 282 -12.06 -4.54 16.63
CA PHE A 282 -12.68 -3.43 17.39
C PHE A 282 -12.22 -3.37 18.85
N THR A 283 -11.88 -4.52 19.45
CA THR A 283 -11.45 -4.60 20.86
C THR A 283 -9.94 -4.40 21.03
N VAL A 284 -9.15 -4.72 19.99
CA VAL A 284 -7.68 -4.75 20.06
C VAL A 284 -7.04 -3.49 19.52
N LEU A 285 -7.56 -2.93 18.40
CA LEU A 285 -6.96 -1.78 17.74
C LEU A 285 -7.07 -0.51 18.57
N VAL A 286 -5.98 0.26 18.57
CA VAL A 286 -5.84 1.54 19.28
C VAL A 286 -5.70 2.65 18.23
N ASP A 287 -6.18 3.87 18.52
CA ASP A 287 -6.19 4.95 17.53
C ASP A 287 -4.80 5.55 17.28
N PHE A 288 -4.32 6.36 18.21
CA PHE A 288 -3.08 7.14 18.05
C PHE A 288 -2.15 6.94 19.24
N PRO A 289 -0.84 7.13 19.07
CA PRO A 289 0.11 7.10 20.20
C PRO A 289 -0.31 8.03 21.34
N ALA A 290 -0.78 9.23 21.03
CA ALA A 290 -1.18 10.24 22.02
C ALA A 290 -2.36 9.80 22.91
N THR A 291 -3.28 8.97 22.39
CA THR A 291 -4.48 8.51 23.10
C THR A 291 -4.36 7.09 23.64
N SER A 292 -3.20 6.46 23.46
CA SER A 292 -2.99 5.05 23.83
C SER A 292 -2.96 4.87 25.37
N ARG A 293 -3.79 3.95 25.87
CA ARG A 293 -3.86 3.65 27.32
C ARG A 293 -2.83 2.62 27.76
N PHE A 294 -2.25 1.86 26.85
CA PHE A 294 -1.31 0.79 27.18
C PHE A 294 0.15 1.29 27.31
N LEU A 295 0.44 2.54 26.89
CA LEU A 295 1.72 3.20 27.04
C LEU A 295 1.72 4.08 28.29
N THR A 296 2.85 4.12 28.99
CA THR A 296 3.08 5.08 30.08
C THR A 296 3.18 6.51 29.51
N PRO A 297 3.00 7.56 30.33
CA PRO A 297 3.14 8.95 29.85
C PRO A 297 4.50 9.19 29.18
N ASP A 298 5.59 8.67 29.76
CA ASP A 298 6.96 8.85 29.25
C ASP A 298 7.18 8.10 27.93
N GLU A 299 6.73 6.83 27.84
CA GLU A 299 6.74 6.04 26.62
C GLU A 299 5.97 6.75 25.49
N ARG A 300 4.81 7.35 25.81
CA ARG A 300 3.98 8.09 24.87
C ARG A 300 4.68 9.35 24.37
N ALA A 301 5.26 10.14 25.29
CA ALA A 301 6.02 11.33 24.94
C ALA A 301 7.21 10.98 24.04
N PHE A 302 7.94 9.90 24.36
CA PHE A 302 9.06 9.41 23.55
C PHE A 302 8.63 9.02 22.13
N VAL A 303 7.56 8.26 21.96
CA VAL A 303 7.06 7.83 20.63
C VAL A 303 6.66 9.05 19.79
N ILE A 304 5.94 10.01 20.38
CA ILE A 304 5.52 11.26 19.71
C ILE A 304 6.76 12.06 19.29
N TRP A 305 7.71 12.25 20.20
CA TRP A 305 8.94 12.97 19.94
C TRP A 305 9.76 12.29 18.83
N ARG A 306 10.03 10.98 18.98
CA ARG A 306 10.81 10.19 18.00
C ARG A 306 10.22 10.28 16.60
N LYS A 307 8.90 10.28 16.49
CA LYS A 307 8.21 10.44 15.23
C LYS A 307 8.36 11.86 14.66
N LYS A 308 8.25 12.90 15.50
CA LYS A 308 8.35 14.31 15.06
C LYS A 308 9.74 14.60 14.48
N TYR A 309 10.79 14.04 15.07
CA TYR A 309 12.18 14.26 14.67
C TYR A 309 12.79 13.16 13.77
N ASP A 310 12.00 12.20 13.32
CA ASP A 310 12.47 11.11 12.44
C ASP A 310 12.87 11.60 11.04
N ASN A 311 12.46 12.80 10.67
CA ASN A 311 12.50 13.27 9.29
C ASN A 311 13.57 14.34 9.00
N SER A 312 14.54 14.53 9.84
CA SER A 312 15.52 15.59 9.88
C SER A 312 15.23 16.63 10.97
N SER A 313 16.18 17.47 11.28
CA SER A 313 16.12 18.62 12.19
C SER A 313 14.99 19.62 11.91
N VAL A 314 14.15 19.34 10.91
CA VAL A 314 13.14 20.21 10.36
C VAL A 314 11.79 19.51 10.41
N GLY A 315 10.98 19.78 11.46
CA GLY A 315 9.67 19.14 11.66
C GLY A 315 8.73 19.31 10.47
N GLU A 316 7.97 18.23 10.16
CA GLU A 316 6.94 18.25 9.12
C GLU A 316 5.70 19.00 9.61
N GLU A 317 5.64 20.29 9.42
CA GLU A 317 4.40 21.06 9.37
C GLU A 317 4.20 21.52 7.93
N GLU A 318 3.74 20.61 7.08
CA GLU A 318 3.28 20.97 5.75
C GLU A 318 1.77 21.21 5.79
N HIS A 319 1.35 22.39 5.38
CA HIS A 319 -0.05 22.63 5.03
C HIS A 319 -0.33 22.03 3.65
N PHE A 320 -1.54 21.45 3.46
CA PHE A 320 -1.93 20.92 2.15
C PHE A 320 -1.98 22.06 1.13
N GLU A 321 -1.12 21.95 0.12
CA GLU A 321 -1.14 22.82 -1.06
C GLU A 321 -1.38 21.97 -2.32
N MET A 322 -2.13 22.52 -3.27
CA MET A 322 -2.35 21.90 -4.59
C MET A 322 -1.05 21.62 -5.34
N ARG A 323 0.00 22.40 -5.07
CA ARG A 323 1.34 22.23 -5.60
C ARG A 323 1.89 20.82 -5.34
N HIS A 324 1.67 20.25 -4.15
CA HIS A 324 2.15 18.90 -3.78
C HIS A 324 1.45 17.79 -4.59
N LEU A 325 0.17 17.98 -4.89
CA LEU A 325 -0.57 17.06 -5.76
C LEU A 325 -0.01 17.07 -7.19
N VAL A 326 0.15 18.27 -7.77
CA VAL A 326 0.69 18.42 -9.11
C VAL A 326 2.12 17.87 -9.18
N GLN A 327 2.95 18.15 -8.20
CA GLN A 327 4.31 17.60 -8.11
C GLN A 327 4.32 16.07 -8.08
N ALA A 328 3.42 15.42 -7.35
CA ALA A 328 3.34 13.96 -7.30
C ALA A 328 2.87 13.37 -8.63
N VAL A 329 1.85 13.96 -9.26
CA VAL A 329 1.29 13.49 -10.55
C VAL A 329 2.29 13.67 -11.70
N THR A 330 3.10 14.75 -11.67
CA THR A 330 4.09 15.05 -12.71
C THR A 330 5.46 14.44 -12.45
N ASP A 331 5.65 13.76 -11.32
CA ASP A 331 6.95 13.18 -10.99
C ASP A 331 7.22 11.91 -11.79
N TRP A 332 8.32 11.93 -12.56
CA TRP A 332 8.76 10.78 -13.34
C TRP A 332 9.00 9.52 -12.51
N GLN A 333 9.41 9.68 -11.23
CA GLN A 333 9.67 8.58 -10.32
C GLN A 333 8.39 7.78 -10.07
N VAL A 334 7.27 8.47 -9.82
CA VAL A 334 5.97 7.84 -9.56
C VAL A 334 5.56 6.96 -10.74
N TRP A 335 5.65 7.48 -11.97
CA TRP A 335 5.28 6.74 -13.18
C TRP A 335 6.20 5.55 -13.47
N LEU A 336 7.51 5.74 -13.30
CA LEU A 336 8.46 4.64 -13.48
C LEU A 336 8.25 3.53 -12.45
N HIS A 337 7.99 3.90 -11.19
CA HIS A 337 7.69 2.94 -10.14
C HIS A 337 6.32 2.26 -10.31
N ILE A 338 5.32 2.91 -10.92
CA ILE A 338 4.06 2.25 -11.31
C ILE A 338 4.34 1.09 -12.27
N LEU A 339 5.20 1.28 -13.27
CA LEU A 339 5.58 0.21 -14.19
C LEU A 339 6.32 -0.94 -13.48
N ILE A 340 7.24 -0.61 -12.56
CA ILE A 340 7.94 -1.62 -11.75
C ILE A 340 6.93 -2.38 -10.85
N TYR A 341 5.95 -1.68 -10.29
CA TYR A 341 4.91 -2.30 -9.47
C TYR A 341 4.02 -3.24 -10.29
N MET A 342 3.52 -2.77 -11.43
CA MET A 342 2.69 -3.59 -12.33
C MET A 342 3.43 -4.86 -12.79
N SER A 343 4.76 -4.77 -12.98
CA SER A 343 5.58 -5.90 -13.41
C SER A 343 5.68 -7.06 -12.40
N ILE A 344 5.35 -6.80 -11.14
CA ILE A 344 5.29 -7.82 -10.09
C ILE A 344 3.85 -8.16 -9.72
N VAL A 345 2.96 -7.16 -9.71
CA VAL A 345 1.55 -7.35 -9.32
C VAL A 345 0.78 -8.17 -10.35
N GLY A 346 1.08 -8.01 -11.66
CA GLY A 346 0.54 -8.89 -12.71
C GLY A 346 0.82 -10.36 -12.40
N PRO A 347 2.10 -10.78 -12.37
CA PRO A 347 2.50 -12.13 -11.99
C PRO A 347 1.94 -12.62 -10.65
N LEU A 348 1.89 -11.75 -9.64
CA LEU A 348 1.37 -12.09 -8.32
C LEU A 348 -0.12 -12.45 -8.37
N TYR A 349 -0.96 -11.64 -9.01
CA TYR A 349 -2.39 -11.94 -9.12
C TYR A 349 -2.67 -13.06 -10.11
N GLY A 350 -1.91 -13.15 -11.22
CA GLY A 350 -2.04 -14.27 -12.15
C GLY A 350 -1.82 -15.62 -11.46
N ILE A 351 -0.75 -15.73 -10.69
CA ILE A 351 -0.50 -16.94 -9.90
C ILE A 351 -1.57 -17.12 -8.81
N THR A 352 -1.88 -16.10 -8.02
CA THR A 352 -2.83 -16.23 -6.90
C THR A 352 -4.20 -16.72 -7.34
N LEU A 353 -4.72 -16.20 -8.45
CA LEU A 353 -6.06 -16.51 -8.94
C LEU A 353 -6.16 -17.83 -9.68
N PHE A 354 -5.07 -18.26 -10.34
CA PHE A 354 -5.12 -19.40 -11.25
C PHE A 354 -4.22 -20.58 -10.85
N LEU A 355 -3.44 -20.46 -9.77
CA LEU A 355 -2.54 -21.53 -9.31
C LEU A 355 -3.23 -22.88 -9.11
N PRO A 356 -4.40 -22.98 -8.44
CA PRO A 356 -5.08 -24.25 -8.29
C PRO A 356 -5.46 -24.87 -9.66
N THR A 357 -5.88 -24.04 -10.63
CA THR A 357 -6.23 -24.48 -11.99
C THR A 357 -4.98 -24.98 -12.74
N ILE A 358 -3.85 -24.25 -12.65
CA ILE A 358 -2.58 -24.62 -13.29
C ILE A 358 -2.08 -25.98 -12.77
N ILE A 359 -2.15 -26.20 -11.45
CA ILE A 359 -1.72 -27.46 -10.83
C ILE A 359 -2.67 -28.61 -11.21
N LYS A 360 -4.00 -28.35 -11.29
CA LYS A 360 -4.95 -29.36 -11.73
C LYS A 360 -4.64 -29.86 -13.15
N ASP A 361 -4.24 -28.94 -14.04
CA ASP A 361 -3.93 -29.27 -15.43
C ASP A 361 -2.58 -30.04 -15.58
N PHE A 362 -1.82 -30.20 -14.50
CA PHE A 362 -0.70 -31.17 -14.43
C PHE A 362 -1.17 -32.63 -14.28
N GLY A 363 -2.48 -32.88 -14.21
CA GLY A 363 -3.06 -34.23 -14.16
C GLY A 363 -3.49 -34.69 -12.76
N HIS A 364 -3.60 -33.78 -11.79
CA HIS A 364 -4.03 -34.10 -10.43
C HIS A 364 -5.55 -33.92 -10.25
N ASN A 365 -6.12 -34.65 -9.30
CA ASN A 365 -7.52 -34.43 -8.88
C ASN A 365 -7.66 -33.12 -8.07
N VAL A 366 -8.90 -32.64 -7.91
CA VAL A 366 -9.18 -31.35 -7.27
C VAL A 366 -8.61 -31.23 -5.86
N PRO A 367 -8.84 -32.19 -4.91
CA PRO A 367 -8.31 -32.07 -3.56
C PRO A 367 -6.78 -32.04 -3.51
N ILE A 368 -6.11 -32.88 -4.31
CA ILE A 368 -4.64 -32.90 -4.39
C ILE A 368 -4.11 -31.59 -5.01
N SER A 369 -4.79 -31.05 -6.03
CA SER A 369 -4.40 -29.77 -6.63
C SER A 369 -4.45 -28.62 -5.65
N GLN A 370 -5.47 -28.57 -4.79
CA GLN A 370 -5.58 -27.58 -3.71
C GLN A 370 -4.46 -27.77 -2.68
N LEU A 371 -4.18 -29.00 -2.25
CA LEU A 371 -3.09 -29.28 -1.30
C LEU A 371 -1.71 -28.93 -1.87
N LEU A 372 -1.47 -29.18 -3.15
CA LEU A 372 -0.22 -28.86 -3.83
C LEU A 372 0.03 -27.36 -4.02
N THR A 373 -0.94 -26.47 -3.74
CA THR A 373 -0.67 -25.03 -3.67
C THR A 373 0.11 -24.64 -2.43
N VAL A 374 0.06 -25.43 -1.35
CA VAL A 374 0.66 -25.10 -0.04
C VAL A 374 2.19 -24.99 -0.10
N PRO A 375 2.95 -25.98 -0.61
CA PRO A 375 4.41 -25.92 -0.60
C PRO A 375 5.01 -24.70 -1.31
N PRO A 376 4.55 -24.26 -2.50
CA PRO A 376 5.02 -23.05 -3.16
C PRO A 376 4.86 -21.80 -2.30
N TYR A 377 3.72 -21.64 -1.60
CA TYR A 377 3.48 -20.48 -0.73
C TYR A 377 4.33 -20.50 0.54
N VAL A 378 4.56 -21.66 1.15
CA VAL A 378 5.48 -21.80 2.29
C VAL A 378 6.91 -21.42 1.88
N PHE A 379 7.36 -21.89 0.71
CA PHE A 379 8.65 -21.49 0.16
C PHE A 379 8.72 -19.99 -0.11
N ALA A 380 7.67 -19.42 -0.72
CA ALA A 380 7.58 -17.97 -0.98
C ALA A 380 7.65 -17.14 0.30
N THR A 381 6.98 -17.57 1.37
CA THR A 381 7.06 -16.91 2.68
C THR A 381 8.48 -16.90 3.23
N THR A 382 9.18 -18.03 3.12
CA THR A 382 10.57 -18.15 3.56
C THR A 382 11.48 -17.20 2.78
N VAL A 383 11.37 -17.18 1.45
CA VAL A 383 12.17 -16.29 0.58
C VAL A 383 11.84 -14.81 0.88
N LEU A 384 10.57 -14.46 1.08
CA LEU A 384 10.12 -13.11 1.43
C LEU A 384 10.78 -12.63 2.72
N LEU A 385 10.78 -13.44 3.77
CA LEU A 385 11.40 -13.07 5.06
C LEU A 385 12.92 -12.90 4.92
N ILE A 386 13.57 -13.76 4.14
CA ILE A 386 15.01 -13.64 3.84
C ILE A 386 15.27 -12.32 3.10
N PHE A 387 14.51 -12.03 2.05
CA PHE A 387 14.66 -10.79 1.26
C PHE A 387 14.40 -9.55 2.11
N ALA A 388 13.36 -9.54 2.93
CA ALA A 388 13.04 -8.43 3.81
C ALA A 388 14.19 -8.17 4.81
N TYR A 389 14.69 -9.21 5.47
CA TYR A 389 15.77 -9.10 6.44
C TYR A 389 17.07 -8.56 5.81
N TRP A 390 17.51 -9.16 4.70
CA TRP A 390 18.77 -8.76 4.05
C TRP A 390 18.66 -7.40 3.37
N SER A 391 17.49 -7.07 2.78
CA SER A 391 17.23 -5.76 2.17
C SER A 391 17.32 -4.63 3.20
N ASP A 392 16.81 -4.83 4.41
CA ASP A 392 16.94 -3.85 5.49
C ASP A 392 18.38 -3.74 6.01
N ARG A 393 19.08 -4.86 6.15
CA ARG A 393 20.47 -4.88 6.61
C ARG A 393 21.42 -4.21 5.61
N THR A 394 21.23 -4.40 4.34
CA THR A 394 22.05 -3.80 3.27
C THR A 394 21.61 -2.38 2.89
N LYS A 395 20.41 -1.94 3.35
CA LYS A 395 19.76 -0.67 2.96
C LYS A 395 19.59 -0.52 1.44
N MET A 396 19.58 -1.63 0.70
CA MET A 396 19.39 -1.69 -0.74
C MET A 396 18.12 -2.47 -1.07
N ARG A 397 17.33 -1.97 -2.04
CA ARG A 397 16.05 -2.56 -2.43
C ARG A 397 16.15 -3.26 -3.78
N PHE A 398 16.78 -2.60 -4.75
CA PHE A 398 16.79 -3.06 -6.12
C PHE A 398 17.35 -4.49 -6.34
N PRO A 399 18.41 -4.99 -5.60
CA PRO A 399 18.94 -6.32 -5.87
C PRO A 399 17.94 -7.43 -5.56
N PHE A 400 17.14 -7.24 -4.49
CA PHE A 400 16.12 -8.20 -4.07
C PHE A 400 14.91 -8.18 -5.00
N ILE A 401 14.50 -6.98 -5.48
CA ILE A 401 13.46 -6.85 -6.50
C ILE A 401 13.91 -7.52 -7.79
N LEU A 402 15.15 -7.28 -8.24
CA LEU A 402 15.72 -7.89 -9.43
C LEU A 402 15.78 -9.43 -9.29
N ALA A 403 16.21 -9.94 -8.14
CA ALA A 403 16.24 -11.38 -7.88
C ALA A 403 14.84 -11.99 -7.99
N GLY A 404 13.81 -11.35 -7.42
CA GLY A 404 12.42 -11.78 -7.55
C GLY A 404 11.93 -11.76 -9.01
N GLN A 405 12.27 -10.72 -9.79
CA GLN A 405 11.96 -10.63 -11.22
C GLN A 405 12.62 -11.78 -12.01
N LEU A 406 13.89 -12.09 -11.72
CA LEU A 406 14.60 -13.19 -12.38
C LEU A 406 14.01 -14.56 -12.00
N MET A 407 13.58 -14.75 -10.75
CA MET A 407 12.84 -15.95 -10.34
C MET A 407 11.54 -16.10 -11.13
N CYS A 408 10.75 -15.02 -11.28
CA CYS A 408 9.54 -15.01 -12.11
C CYS A 408 9.86 -15.32 -13.59
N LEU A 409 10.90 -14.70 -14.15
CA LEU A 409 11.33 -14.96 -15.53
C LEU A 409 11.61 -16.44 -15.76
N ILE A 410 12.41 -17.06 -14.91
CA ILE A 410 12.76 -18.48 -15.02
C ILE A 410 11.52 -19.35 -14.81
N GLY A 411 10.72 -19.06 -13.78
CA GLY A 411 9.54 -19.85 -13.44
C GLY A 411 8.48 -19.86 -14.56
N PHE A 412 8.12 -18.70 -15.11
CA PHE A 412 7.17 -18.64 -16.23
C PHE A 412 7.74 -19.22 -17.52
N SER A 413 9.04 -19.08 -17.78
CA SER A 413 9.71 -19.70 -18.93
C SER A 413 9.66 -21.24 -18.84
N ILE A 414 9.82 -21.81 -17.65
CA ILE A 414 9.66 -23.25 -17.43
C ILE A 414 8.20 -23.67 -17.67
N ASN A 415 7.22 -22.91 -17.15
CA ASN A 415 5.81 -23.27 -17.28
C ASN A 415 5.29 -23.22 -18.72
N ILE A 416 5.79 -22.31 -19.55
CA ILE A 416 5.43 -22.23 -20.97
C ILE A 416 6.05 -23.34 -21.81
N SER A 417 7.15 -23.94 -21.33
CA SER A 417 7.91 -24.98 -22.04
C SER A 417 7.17 -26.32 -22.13
N ASN A 418 7.72 -27.27 -22.90
CA ASN A 418 7.23 -28.66 -22.97
C ASN A 418 7.82 -29.57 -21.88
N ALA A 419 8.27 -28.99 -20.75
CA ALA A 419 8.86 -29.74 -19.65
C ALA A 419 7.83 -30.68 -18.98
N PRO A 420 8.27 -31.78 -18.35
CA PRO A 420 7.44 -32.66 -17.55
C PRO A 420 6.75 -31.91 -16.40
N SER A 421 5.59 -32.41 -15.92
CA SER A 421 4.78 -31.77 -14.87
C SER A 421 5.57 -31.48 -13.60
N GLY A 422 6.51 -32.34 -13.19
CA GLY A 422 7.37 -32.10 -12.02
C GLY A 422 8.30 -30.89 -12.18
N VAL A 423 8.84 -30.67 -13.39
CA VAL A 423 9.70 -29.50 -13.68
C VAL A 423 8.85 -28.23 -13.74
N LYS A 424 7.64 -28.28 -14.30
CA LYS A 424 6.68 -27.17 -14.30
C LYS A 424 6.25 -26.82 -12.88
N TYR A 425 6.03 -27.82 -12.04
CA TYR A 425 5.71 -27.59 -10.63
C TYR A 425 6.87 -26.90 -9.90
N PHE A 426 8.13 -27.24 -10.18
CA PHE A 426 9.27 -26.45 -9.69
C PHE A 426 9.26 -25.02 -10.22
N GLY A 427 8.89 -24.80 -11.49
CA GLY A 427 8.66 -23.46 -12.06
C GLY A 427 7.63 -22.63 -11.26
N VAL A 428 6.56 -23.28 -10.78
CA VAL A 428 5.56 -22.64 -9.92
C VAL A 428 6.17 -22.11 -8.61
N PHE A 429 7.10 -22.84 -7.96
CA PHE A 429 7.78 -22.33 -6.76
C PHE A 429 8.52 -21.02 -7.05
N LEU A 430 9.19 -20.93 -8.19
CA LEU A 430 9.90 -19.70 -8.57
C LEU A 430 8.96 -18.55 -8.89
N CYS A 431 7.83 -18.80 -9.57
CA CYS A 431 6.83 -17.78 -9.87
C CYS A 431 6.23 -17.20 -8.59
N VAL A 432 5.77 -18.05 -7.67
CA VAL A 432 5.16 -17.62 -6.41
C VAL A 432 6.18 -16.90 -5.54
N ALA A 433 7.37 -17.48 -5.33
CA ALA A 433 8.39 -16.88 -4.49
C ALA A 433 8.90 -15.55 -5.05
N GLY A 434 9.13 -15.46 -6.36
CA GLY A 434 9.63 -14.24 -7.00
C GLY A 434 8.65 -13.07 -6.87
N SER A 435 7.37 -13.31 -7.16
CA SER A 435 6.35 -12.27 -7.10
C SER A 435 6.06 -11.81 -5.66
N TYR A 436 5.92 -12.73 -4.71
CA TYR A 436 5.63 -12.37 -3.32
C TYR A 436 6.81 -11.71 -2.61
N ALA A 437 8.05 -12.21 -2.82
CA ALA A 437 9.22 -11.69 -2.13
C ALA A 437 9.65 -10.29 -2.62
N ALA A 438 9.43 -9.96 -3.89
CA ALA A 438 9.78 -8.65 -4.44
C ALA A 438 8.80 -7.53 -4.04
N PHE A 439 7.54 -7.84 -3.77
CA PHE A 439 6.47 -6.87 -3.60
C PHE A 439 6.70 -5.84 -2.46
N PRO A 440 7.07 -6.21 -1.21
CA PRO A 440 7.30 -5.24 -0.15
C PRO A 440 8.45 -4.28 -0.46
N GLY A 441 9.47 -4.77 -1.17
CA GLY A 441 10.61 -3.99 -1.61
C GLY A 441 10.22 -2.83 -2.53
N ILE A 442 9.32 -3.07 -3.48
CA ILE A 442 8.87 -2.07 -4.45
C ILE A 442 8.12 -0.93 -3.76
N ILE A 443 7.19 -1.25 -2.86
CA ILE A 443 6.40 -0.26 -2.13
C ILE A 443 7.32 0.63 -1.28
N SER A 444 8.22 0.02 -0.52
CA SER A 444 9.11 0.74 0.36
C SER A 444 10.17 1.55 -0.41
N TRP A 445 10.58 1.09 -1.58
CA TRP A 445 11.58 1.80 -2.40
C TRP A 445 11.07 3.16 -2.87
N LEU A 446 9.86 3.24 -3.44
CA LEU A 446 9.26 4.54 -3.79
C LEU A 446 9.01 5.38 -2.53
N GLY A 447 8.46 4.79 -1.47
CA GLY A 447 8.18 5.49 -0.23
C GLY A 447 9.41 6.14 0.41
N ASN A 448 10.61 5.54 0.26
CA ASN A 448 11.86 6.09 0.75
C ASN A 448 12.38 7.24 -0.13
N ASN A 449 12.05 7.24 -1.42
CA ASN A 449 12.55 8.18 -2.41
C ASN A 449 11.65 9.40 -2.65
N LEU A 450 10.45 9.44 -2.07
CA LEU A 450 9.60 10.61 -2.05
C LEU A 450 9.75 11.37 -0.73
N SER A 451 10.03 12.66 -0.80
CA SER A 451 10.05 13.58 0.35
C SER A 451 8.81 14.46 0.36
N GLY A 452 8.47 14.95 1.55
CA GLY A 452 7.23 15.69 1.78
C GLY A 452 6.04 14.77 2.10
N GLN A 453 5.30 15.09 3.17
CA GLN A 453 4.20 14.24 3.66
C GLN A 453 3.07 14.09 2.64
N TYR A 454 2.68 15.21 2.00
CA TYR A 454 1.61 15.21 1.02
C TYR A 454 2.03 14.63 -0.33
N LYS A 455 3.19 15.02 -0.87
CA LYS A 455 3.72 14.46 -2.13
C LYS A 455 3.88 12.95 -2.02
N ARG A 456 4.44 12.48 -0.90
CA ARG A 456 4.60 11.04 -0.64
C ARG A 456 3.26 10.32 -0.54
N GLY A 457 2.30 10.88 0.21
CA GLY A 457 0.97 10.28 0.35
C GLY A 457 0.24 10.13 -0.99
N VAL A 458 0.27 11.18 -1.83
CA VAL A 458 -0.33 11.16 -3.17
C VAL A 458 0.43 10.23 -4.11
N GLY A 459 1.77 10.32 -4.13
CA GLY A 459 2.60 9.47 -4.98
C GLY A 459 2.43 7.98 -4.68
N MET A 460 2.36 7.61 -3.40
CA MET A 460 2.09 6.23 -2.99
C MET A 460 0.67 5.78 -3.35
N ALA A 461 -0.34 6.65 -3.20
CA ALA A 461 -1.71 6.34 -3.60
C ALA A 461 -1.84 6.11 -5.11
N LEU A 462 -1.16 6.93 -5.94
CA LEU A 462 -1.10 6.72 -7.39
C LEU A 462 -0.36 5.42 -7.74
N HIS A 463 0.77 5.18 -7.09
CA HIS A 463 1.59 3.99 -7.31
C HIS A 463 0.82 2.70 -7.05
N ILE A 464 0.13 2.60 -5.91
CA ILE A 464 -0.64 1.42 -5.54
C ILE A 464 -1.94 1.35 -6.35
N GLY A 465 -2.71 2.44 -6.41
CA GLY A 465 -4.02 2.47 -7.08
C GLY A 465 -3.93 2.16 -8.57
N ILE A 466 -3.05 2.85 -9.31
CA ILE A 466 -2.86 2.57 -10.75
C ILE A 466 -2.21 1.19 -10.93
N GLY A 467 -1.23 0.84 -10.09
CA GLY A 467 -0.54 -0.43 -10.19
C GLY A 467 -1.43 -1.64 -9.98
N ASN A 468 -2.45 -1.55 -9.12
CA ASN A 468 -3.43 -2.61 -8.89
C ASN A 468 -4.33 -2.93 -10.10
N PHE A 469 -4.40 -2.04 -11.12
CA PHE A 469 -5.04 -2.39 -12.38
C PHE A 469 -4.34 -3.56 -13.11
N ALA A 470 -3.07 -3.85 -12.80
CA ALA A 470 -2.42 -5.07 -13.26
C ALA A 470 -3.18 -6.34 -12.83
N GLY A 471 -3.83 -6.32 -11.65
CA GLY A 471 -4.72 -7.40 -11.20
C GLY A 471 -5.95 -7.58 -12.08
N ALA A 472 -6.57 -6.48 -12.53
CA ALA A 472 -7.68 -6.53 -13.49
C ALA A 472 -7.23 -7.11 -14.85
N ILE A 473 -6.02 -6.81 -15.30
CA ILE A 473 -5.44 -7.40 -16.50
C ILE A 473 -5.16 -8.89 -16.27
N ALA A 474 -4.48 -9.22 -15.17
CA ALA A 474 -4.10 -10.59 -14.80
C ALA A 474 -5.32 -11.52 -14.68
N SER A 475 -6.45 -11.00 -14.23
CA SER A 475 -7.71 -11.78 -14.15
C SER A 475 -8.24 -12.27 -15.52
N ASN A 476 -7.76 -11.72 -16.63
CA ASN A 476 -8.22 -12.04 -17.99
C ASN A 476 -7.20 -12.81 -18.86
N ILE A 477 -5.99 -13.02 -18.38
CA ILE A 477 -4.91 -13.64 -19.19
C ILE A 477 -4.98 -15.17 -19.23
N TYR A 478 -5.49 -15.82 -18.16
CA TYR A 478 -5.65 -17.28 -18.11
C TYR A 478 -7.07 -17.69 -18.50
N ARG A 479 -7.30 -17.95 -19.77
CA ARG A 479 -8.60 -18.31 -20.28
C ARG A 479 -8.75 -19.82 -20.38
N THR A 480 -9.96 -20.33 -20.14
CA THR A 480 -10.25 -21.77 -20.18
C THR A 480 -9.91 -22.41 -21.53
N GLN A 481 -10.06 -21.66 -22.64
CA GLN A 481 -9.74 -22.13 -24.00
C GLN A 481 -8.23 -22.32 -24.25
N ASP A 482 -7.36 -21.76 -23.42
CA ASP A 482 -5.90 -21.86 -23.54
C ASP A 482 -5.34 -23.04 -22.72
N ALA A 483 -6.21 -23.78 -22.00
CA ALA A 483 -5.84 -24.97 -21.26
C ALA A 483 -5.35 -26.10 -22.22
N PRO A 484 -4.47 -27.01 -21.79
CA PRO A 484 -3.87 -27.09 -20.44
C PRO A 484 -2.57 -26.31 -20.30
N ARG A 485 -2.07 -25.66 -21.34
CA ARG A 485 -0.73 -25.07 -21.37
C ARG A 485 -0.68 -23.59 -21.02
N PHE A 486 -1.79 -22.89 -21.12
CA PHE A 486 -1.93 -21.45 -20.85
C PHE A 486 -0.79 -20.58 -21.44
N ILE A 487 -0.37 -20.88 -22.68
CA ILE A 487 0.78 -20.22 -23.33
C ILE A 487 0.61 -18.71 -23.38
N ILE A 488 -0.61 -18.24 -23.70
CA ILE A 488 -0.91 -16.81 -23.76
C ILE A 488 -0.82 -16.19 -22.35
N GLY A 489 -1.39 -16.86 -21.35
CA GLY A 489 -1.33 -16.40 -19.95
C GLY A 489 0.10 -16.23 -19.46
N HIS A 490 0.90 -17.30 -19.54
CA HIS A 490 2.31 -17.25 -19.13
C HIS A 490 3.11 -16.25 -19.99
N GLY A 491 2.80 -16.09 -21.28
CA GLY A 491 3.45 -15.11 -22.16
C GLY A 491 3.16 -13.65 -21.73
N CYS A 492 1.91 -13.36 -21.33
CA CYS A 492 1.56 -12.05 -20.76
C CYS A 492 2.28 -11.78 -19.44
N GLU A 493 2.44 -12.79 -18.58
CA GLU A 493 3.22 -12.64 -17.35
C GLU A 493 4.70 -12.37 -17.63
N LEU A 494 5.29 -13.06 -18.62
CA LEU A 494 6.65 -12.78 -19.08
C LEU A 494 6.79 -11.35 -19.63
N MET A 495 5.77 -10.82 -20.31
CA MET A 495 5.74 -9.41 -20.75
C MET A 495 5.79 -8.47 -19.55
N PHE A 496 4.99 -8.70 -18.51
CA PHE A 496 5.04 -7.89 -17.29
C PHE A 496 6.43 -7.96 -16.64
N VAL A 497 6.99 -9.14 -16.47
CA VAL A 497 8.37 -9.32 -15.95
C VAL A 497 9.39 -8.60 -16.81
N GLY A 498 9.27 -8.65 -18.14
CA GLY A 498 10.12 -7.95 -19.09
C GLY A 498 10.09 -6.42 -18.92
N ILE A 499 8.89 -5.85 -18.70
CA ILE A 499 8.74 -4.42 -18.38
C ILE A 499 9.55 -4.08 -17.10
N GLY A 500 9.46 -4.91 -16.07
CA GLY A 500 10.21 -4.72 -14.83
C GLY A 500 11.72 -4.82 -15.02
N LEU A 501 12.20 -5.80 -15.77
CA LEU A 501 13.62 -5.98 -16.06
C LEU A 501 14.22 -4.82 -16.86
N ILE A 502 13.40 -4.06 -17.59
CA ILE A 502 13.83 -2.84 -18.31
C ILE A 502 13.75 -1.62 -17.39
N THR A 503 12.61 -1.43 -16.71
CA THR A 503 12.35 -0.21 -15.92
C THR A 503 13.16 -0.15 -14.63
N LEU A 504 13.45 -1.28 -14.00
CA LEU A 504 14.24 -1.35 -12.77
C LEU A 504 15.69 -0.85 -12.97
N PRO A 505 16.48 -1.32 -13.96
CA PRO A 505 17.81 -0.75 -14.24
C PRO A 505 17.76 0.74 -14.59
N ILE A 506 16.75 1.19 -15.33
CA ILE A 506 16.57 2.61 -15.68
C ILE A 506 16.45 3.44 -14.39
N ALA A 507 15.61 3.01 -13.44
CA ALA A 507 15.47 3.68 -12.15
C ALA A 507 16.79 3.74 -11.37
N VAL A 508 17.50 2.62 -11.27
CA VAL A 508 18.79 2.52 -10.57
C VAL A 508 19.85 3.43 -11.19
N ILE A 509 19.99 3.39 -12.53
CA ILE A 509 20.97 4.22 -13.25
C ILE A 509 20.64 5.70 -13.05
N THR A 510 19.36 6.07 -13.14
CA THR A 510 18.92 7.46 -12.97
C THR A 510 19.18 7.96 -11.55
N TYR A 511 18.84 7.17 -10.53
CA TYR A 511 19.12 7.52 -9.12
C TYR A 511 20.62 7.65 -8.85
N LYS A 512 21.44 6.72 -9.34
CA LYS A 512 22.91 6.81 -9.22
C LYS A 512 23.47 8.07 -9.87
N ARG A 513 23.01 8.41 -11.09
CA ARG A 513 23.44 9.62 -11.78
C ARG A 513 23.05 10.90 -11.04
N ILE A 514 21.82 10.97 -10.52
CA ILE A 514 21.36 12.13 -9.75
C ILE A 514 22.16 12.26 -8.44
N ASN A 515 22.35 11.17 -7.70
CA ASN A 515 23.16 11.19 -6.48
C ASN A 515 24.58 11.65 -6.74
N HIS A 516 25.23 11.09 -7.77
CA HIS A 516 26.60 11.48 -8.15
C HIS A 516 26.71 12.98 -8.49
N ARG A 517 25.78 13.50 -9.31
CA ARG A 517 25.74 14.93 -9.62
C ARG A 517 25.56 15.80 -8.36
N ARG A 518 24.73 15.37 -7.40
CA ARG A 518 24.53 16.07 -6.14
C ARG A 518 25.79 16.03 -5.27
N ASP A 519 26.52 14.90 -5.27
CA ASP A 519 27.79 14.77 -4.57
C ASP A 519 28.85 15.73 -5.16
N GLU A 520 28.91 15.86 -6.47
CA GLU A 520 29.81 16.80 -7.16
C GLU A 520 29.47 18.25 -6.80
N VAL A 521 28.18 18.65 -6.83
CA VAL A 521 27.75 20.00 -6.45
C VAL A 521 28.07 20.30 -4.98
N THR A 522 27.82 19.35 -4.09
CA THR A 522 28.13 19.50 -2.64
C THR A 522 29.64 19.64 -2.41
N ARG A 523 30.45 18.84 -3.10
CA ARG A 523 31.93 18.91 -3.02
C ARG A 523 32.45 20.24 -3.53
N ALA A 524 31.98 20.70 -4.70
CA ALA A 524 32.39 21.97 -5.27
C ALA A 524 32.01 23.19 -4.40
N ALA A 525 30.88 23.12 -3.67
CA ALA A 525 30.46 24.12 -2.72
C ALA A 525 31.40 24.15 -1.49
N LEU A 526 31.73 22.96 -0.95
CA LEU A 526 32.66 22.83 0.18
C LEU A 526 34.06 23.36 -0.17
N GLU A 527 34.57 23.10 -1.37
CA GLU A 527 35.86 23.59 -1.87
C GLU A 527 35.90 25.13 -1.97
N LYS A 528 34.74 25.75 -2.22
CA LYS A 528 34.59 27.22 -2.26
C LYS A 528 34.35 27.85 -0.88
N GLY A 529 34.23 27.04 0.17
CA GLY A 529 33.92 27.52 1.53
C GLY A 529 32.48 27.94 1.74
N GLU A 530 31.57 27.58 0.78
CA GLU A 530 30.15 27.88 0.85
C GLU A 530 29.42 26.78 1.62
N THR A 531 29.33 26.89 2.92
CA THR A 531 28.76 25.84 3.80
C THR A 531 27.23 25.87 3.90
N ASN A 532 26.58 26.99 3.56
CA ASN A 532 25.11 27.16 3.70
C ASN A 532 24.51 27.82 2.45
N LEU A 533 24.48 27.09 1.31
CA LEU A 533 23.88 27.56 0.07
C LEU A 533 22.35 27.73 0.14
N TYR A 534 21.69 27.01 1.02
CA TYR A 534 20.24 26.98 1.17
C TYR A 534 19.83 27.03 2.64
N THR A 535 18.76 27.75 2.92
CA THR A 535 18.15 27.77 4.23
C THR A 535 17.40 26.44 4.51
N PRO A 536 17.22 26.04 5.76
CA PRO A 536 16.41 24.85 6.11
C PRO A 536 15.00 24.90 5.50
N ARG A 537 14.42 26.09 5.36
CA ARG A 537 13.10 26.28 4.74
C ARG A 537 13.13 25.97 3.23
N GLU A 538 14.12 26.47 2.53
CA GLU A 538 14.28 26.19 1.08
C GLU A 538 14.54 24.71 0.81
N LEU A 539 15.36 24.04 1.61
CA LEU A 539 15.59 22.59 1.52
C LEU A 539 14.27 21.80 1.75
N ARG A 540 13.42 22.27 2.68
CA ARG A 540 12.08 21.68 2.88
C ARG A 540 11.20 21.82 1.66
N GLU A 541 11.14 23.03 1.08
CA GLU A 541 10.30 23.32 -0.10
C GLU A 541 10.76 22.55 -1.35
N MET A 542 12.07 22.27 -1.47
CA MET A 542 12.61 21.43 -2.55
C MET A 542 12.32 19.93 -2.35
N GLY A 543 12.19 19.46 -1.13
CA GLY A 543 11.88 18.07 -0.79
C GLY A 543 12.90 17.08 -1.36
N ASP A 544 12.45 16.09 -2.16
CA ASP A 544 13.34 15.11 -2.82
C ASP A 544 14.21 15.69 -3.95
N ARG A 545 13.98 16.94 -4.35
CA ARG A 545 14.83 17.68 -5.29
C ARG A 545 15.96 18.42 -4.60
N ALA A 546 15.97 18.48 -3.26
CA ALA A 546 16.98 19.16 -2.50
C ALA A 546 18.38 18.57 -2.75
N PRO A 547 19.44 19.42 -2.78
CA PRO A 547 20.83 18.98 -3.05
C PRO A 547 21.39 18.00 -2.00
N ASP A 548 20.91 18.07 -0.76
CA ASP A 548 21.27 17.19 0.35
C ASP A 548 20.53 15.85 0.36
N PHE A 549 19.39 15.76 -0.33
CA PHE A 549 18.62 14.52 -0.41
C PHE A 549 19.34 13.47 -1.26
N ARG A 550 19.44 12.24 -0.77
CA ARG A 550 20.02 11.11 -1.51
C ARG A 550 18.98 10.03 -1.76
N TYR A 551 18.83 9.65 -3.02
CA TYR A 551 17.97 8.54 -3.38
C TYR A 551 18.56 7.21 -2.90
N THR A 552 17.72 6.39 -2.27
CA THR A 552 18.05 5.02 -1.89
C THR A 552 17.95 4.09 -3.12
N LEU A 553 18.80 3.04 -3.17
CA LEU A 553 18.85 2.07 -4.26
C LEU A 553 18.18 0.76 -3.89
#